data_d421fd5bfa5bb5c7ea29c77f1e7ae32f
#
_entry.id   d421fd5bfa5bb5c7ea29c77f1e7ae32f
#
_cell.length_a   1.000
_cell.length_b   1.000
_cell.length_c   1.000
_cell.angle_alpha   90.00
_cell.angle_beta   90.00
_cell.angle_gamma   90.00
#
_symmetry.space_group_name_H-M   'P 1'
#
loop_
_entity.id
_entity.type
_entity.pdbx_description
1 polymer ?
#
loop_
_entity_poly.entity_id
_entity_poly.type
_entity_poly.pdbx_seq_one_letter_code
_entity_poly.pdbx_strand_id
1 'polypeptide(L)'
;MLPITPIKDQGKSPLCWVYAMLATIEMEHLGQGDSVNLSVDYISRMFLEEQAMKRFSTKGSHDISLRGMAPMVIDLLQRYGAMPYDSYFSREPINYNVLSRKIEKTVDMCLAHRYDSVRCLDEVRYQLNENIGYMPSMVFMYGMKYTLLEFAHSVCLPDEYESLTSLEAEPVNKVIRLPFADNHYDITALNIPADSLIKRMEHSLRKGHPVLWEGGPEDNHAVAVIGMGSDNTGTEYFIAKNSWGKDNPTKGLLYIRKDYV
;
A
#
# COMPACT_ATOMS: atom_id res chain seq x y z
N MET A 1 0.42 21.68 -7.86
CA MET A 1 0.43 20.21 -8.06
C MET A 1 1.87 19.74 -7.95
N LEU A 2 2.13 18.72 -7.15
CA LEU A 2 3.46 18.14 -6.96
C LEU A 2 3.89 17.33 -8.20
N PRO A 3 5.20 17.08 -8.41
CA PRO A 3 5.66 16.15 -9.42
C PRO A 3 5.21 14.72 -9.09
N ILE A 4 5.00 13.90 -10.12
CA ILE A 4 4.52 12.53 -9.95
C ILE A 4 5.44 11.51 -10.61
N THR A 5 5.60 10.37 -9.96
CA THR A 5 6.21 9.17 -10.56
C THR A 5 5.24 8.53 -11.57
N PRO A 6 5.70 7.64 -12.45
CA PRO A 6 4.83 6.97 -13.41
C PRO A 6 3.57 6.36 -12.77
N ILE A 7 2.43 6.48 -13.45
CA ILE A 7 1.17 5.88 -12.99
C ILE A 7 1.20 4.40 -13.27
N LYS A 8 1.02 3.60 -12.22
CA LYS A 8 0.90 2.14 -12.26
C LYS A 8 -0.56 1.73 -12.42
N ASP A 9 -0.79 0.46 -12.77
CA ASP A 9 -2.14 -0.11 -12.90
C ASP A 9 -2.31 -1.30 -11.97
N GLN A 10 -3.23 -1.18 -10.99
CA GLN A 10 -3.58 -2.26 -10.08
C GLN A 10 -4.55 -3.28 -10.69
N GLY A 11 -5.11 -2.99 -11.87
CA GLY A 11 -6.15 -3.78 -12.49
C GLY A 11 -7.38 -3.90 -11.57
N LYS A 12 -7.86 -5.14 -11.40
CA LYS A 12 -9.02 -5.46 -10.52
C LYS A 12 -8.60 -5.94 -9.12
N SER A 13 -7.32 -5.77 -8.74
CA SER A 13 -6.87 -6.19 -7.41
C SER A 13 -7.29 -5.17 -6.34
N PRO A 14 -7.56 -5.59 -5.09
CA PRO A 14 -7.85 -4.69 -3.98
C PRO A 14 -6.56 -4.21 -3.29
N LEU A 15 -5.49 -3.94 -4.06
CA LEU A 15 -4.17 -3.54 -3.58
C LEU A 15 -3.95 -2.03 -3.64
N CYS A 16 -5.01 -1.22 -3.82
CA CYS A 16 -4.92 0.25 -3.89
C CYS A 16 -4.10 0.84 -2.74
N TRP A 17 -4.22 0.30 -1.53
CA TRP A 17 -3.49 0.72 -0.34
C TRP A 17 -1.96 0.56 -0.48
N VAL A 18 -1.49 -0.52 -1.13
CA VAL A 18 -0.06 -0.71 -1.43
C VAL A 18 0.39 0.29 -2.49
N TYR A 19 -0.36 0.40 -3.59
CA TYR A 19 -0.04 1.33 -4.68
C TYR A 19 0.02 2.78 -4.21
N ALA A 20 -0.96 3.21 -3.41
CA ALA A 20 -1.05 4.58 -2.92
C ALA A 20 0.08 4.92 -1.95
N MET A 21 0.39 4.03 -0.98
CA MET A 21 1.46 4.29 -0.01
C MET A 21 2.83 4.30 -0.67
N LEU A 22 3.14 3.32 -1.51
CA LEU A 22 4.41 3.33 -2.25
C LEU A 22 4.54 4.55 -3.16
N ALA A 23 3.45 4.96 -3.83
CA ALA A 23 3.46 6.19 -4.64
C ALA A 23 3.67 7.45 -3.79
N THR A 24 3.14 7.51 -2.57
CA THR A 24 3.37 8.63 -1.64
C THR A 24 4.84 8.72 -1.26
N ILE A 25 5.47 7.60 -0.88
CA ILE A 25 6.90 7.53 -0.58
C ILE A 25 7.74 7.94 -1.80
N GLU A 26 7.46 7.39 -2.98
CA GLU A 26 8.16 7.70 -4.23
C GLU A 26 8.10 9.20 -4.57
N MET A 27 6.95 9.84 -4.35
CA MET A 27 6.77 11.27 -4.68
C MET A 27 7.39 12.18 -3.63
N GLU A 28 7.50 11.76 -2.37
CA GLU A 28 8.28 12.48 -1.35
C GLU A 28 9.75 12.56 -1.77
N HIS A 29 10.36 11.45 -2.18
CA HIS A 29 11.72 11.42 -2.73
C HIS A 29 11.88 12.28 -3.97
N LEU A 30 10.90 12.20 -4.89
CA LEU A 30 10.92 13.01 -6.11
C LEU A 30 10.90 14.51 -5.81
N GLY A 31 10.15 14.94 -4.79
CA GLY A 31 10.14 16.31 -4.29
C GLY A 31 11.49 16.78 -3.75
N GLN A 32 12.29 15.87 -3.24
CA GLN A 32 13.64 16.11 -2.73
C GLN A 32 14.74 15.99 -3.82
N GLY A 33 14.33 15.70 -5.08
CA GLY A 33 15.27 15.54 -6.20
C GLY A 33 15.87 14.15 -6.35
N ASP A 34 15.36 13.17 -5.60
CA ASP A 34 15.73 11.76 -5.69
C ASP A 34 14.70 10.98 -6.54
N SER A 35 15.11 9.87 -7.14
CA SER A 35 14.24 9.04 -7.99
C SER A 35 14.17 7.63 -7.43
N VAL A 36 13.07 7.34 -6.76
CA VAL A 36 12.75 6.03 -6.21
C VAL A 36 11.53 5.46 -6.94
N ASN A 37 11.58 4.18 -7.30
CA ASN A 37 10.45 3.43 -7.85
C ASN A 37 10.40 2.06 -7.16
N LEU A 38 9.34 1.79 -6.40
CA LEU A 38 9.23 0.65 -5.49
C LEU A 38 8.37 -0.46 -6.10
N SER A 39 8.72 -1.70 -5.78
CA SER A 39 8.00 -2.88 -6.23
C SER A 39 6.73 -3.12 -5.39
N VAL A 40 5.58 -2.94 -6.02
CA VAL A 40 4.29 -3.34 -5.45
C VAL A 40 4.20 -4.86 -5.31
N ASP A 41 4.72 -5.59 -6.29
CA ASP A 41 4.69 -7.06 -6.30
C ASP A 41 5.48 -7.65 -5.12
N TYR A 42 6.55 -6.99 -4.70
CA TYR A 42 7.32 -7.39 -3.52
C TYR A 42 6.49 -7.27 -2.24
N ILE A 43 5.89 -6.11 -1.98
CA ILE A 43 5.06 -5.88 -0.79
C ILE A 43 3.84 -6.80 -0.79
N SER A 44 3.18 -6.94 -1.94
CA SER A 44 2.03 -7.84 -2.08
C SER A 44 2.39 -9.29 -1.80
N ARG A 45 3.58 -9.73 -2.23
CA ARG A 45 4.11 -11.06 -1.92
C ARG A 45 4.32 -11.25 -0.43
N MET A 46 4.98 -10.30 0.25
CA MET A 46 5.23 -10.40 1.70
C MET A 46 3.93 -10.46 2.48
N PHE A 47 2.95 -9.64 2.11
CA PHE A 47 1.63 -9.66 2.72
C PHE A 47 0.92 -11.01 2.50
N LEU A 48 0.97 -11.59 1.29
CA LEU A 48 0.39 -12.91 1.01
C LEU A 48 1.09 -14.04 1.80
N GLU A 49 2.41 -14.00 1.96
CA GLU A 49 3.13 -14.97 2.80
C GLU A 49 2.66 -14.88 4.27
N GLU A 50 2.49 -13.67 4.82
CA GLU A 50 1.93 -13.50 6.18
C GLU A 50 0.51 -14.05 6.31
N GLN A 51 -0.38 -13.69 5.37
CA GLN A 51 -1.76 -14.17 5.38
C GLN A 51 -1.83 -15.69 5.29
N ALA A 52 -0.97 -16.29 4.46
CA ALA A 52 -0.87 -17.76 4.33
C ALA A 52 -0.44 -18.43 5.63
N MET A 53 0.60 -17.91 6.28
CA MET A 53 1.09 -18.46 7.54
C MET A 53 0.12 -18.23 8.70
N LYS A 54 -0.64 -17.13 8.68
CA LYS A 54 -1.72 -16.89 9.62
C LYS A 54 -2.86 -17.90 9.44
N ARG A 55 -3.28 -18.19 8.19
CA ARG A 55 -4.24 -19.25 7.89
C ARG A 55 -3.74 -20.62 8.37
N PHE A 56 -2.46 -20.93 8.13
CA PHE A 56 -1.87 -22.19 8.58
C PHE A 56 -1.91 -22.29 10.11
N SER A 57 -1.47 -21.28 10.85
CA SER A 57 -1.43 -21.27 12.31
C SER A 57 -2.82 -21.33 12.95
N THR A 58 -3.83 -20.77 12.30
CA THR A 58 -5.23 -20.82 12.72
C THR A 58 -6.00 -22.02 12.18
N LYS A 59 -5.29 -23.02 11.63
CA LYS A 59 -5.87 -24.27 11.09
C LYS A 59 -7.00 -24.02 10.06
N GLY A 60 -6.82 -23.03 9.21
CA GLY A 60 -7.75 -22.70 8.12
C GLY A 60 -8.88 -21.73 8.50
N SER A 61 -8.96 -21.24 9.74
CA SER A 61 -10.02 -20.31 10.15
C SER A 61 -9.80 -18.88 9.74
N HIS A 62 -8.57 -18.50 9.33
CA HIS A 62 -8.27 -17.19 8.79
C HIS A 62 -8.39 -17.18 7.26
N ASP A 63 -9.21 -16.29 6.70
CA ASP A 63 -9.34 -16.13 5.27
C ASP A 63 -8.20 -15.26 4.72
N ILE A 64 -7.65 -15.65 3.56
CA ILE A 64 -6.61 -14.86 2.89
C ILE A 64 -7.25 -13.66 2.20
N SER A 65 -7.00 -12.47 2.71
CA SER A 65 -7.46 -11.20 2.14
C SER A 65 -6.31 -10.44 1.50
N LEU A 66 -6.59 -9.81 0.37
CA LEU A 66 -5.70 -8.82 -0.24
C LEU A 66 -6.02 -7.39 0.19
N ARG A 67 -7.12 -7.21 0.93
CA ARG A 67 -7.48 -5.93 1.51
C ARG A 67 -6.59 -5.60 2.69
N GLY A 68 -6.27 -4.35 2.84
CA GLY A 68 -5.46 -3.82 3.93
C GLY A 68 -5.57 -2.33 3.97
N MET A 69 -4.86 -1.71 4.89
CA MET A 69 -4.79 -0.27 5.08
C MET A 69 -3.40 0.24 4.72
N ALA A 70 -3.34 1.40 4.10
CA ALA A 70 -2.10 1.96 3.58
C ALA A 70 -0.96 2.10 4.61
N PRO A 71 -1.17 2.47 5.88
CA PRO A 71 -0.10 2.50 6.88
C PRO A 71 0.56 1.15 7.14
N MET A 72 -0.14 0.02 6.87
CA MET A 72 0.44 -1.32 7.00
C MET A 72 1.64 -1.55 6.08
N VAL A 73 1.77 -0.78 4.99
CA VAL A 73 2.94 -0.85 4.09
C VAL A 73 4.22 -0.47 4.84
N ILE A 74 4.15 0.52 5.73
CA ILE A 74 5.31 0.93 6.54
C ILE A 74 5.77 -0.23 7.43
N ASP A 75 4.83 -0.93 8.08
CA ASP A 75 5.15 -2.12 8.88
C ASP A 75 5.77 -3.24 8.04
N LEU A 76 5.27 -3.46 6.82
CA LEU A 76 5.83 -4.45 5.89
C LEU A 76 7.24 -4.07 5.45
N LEU A 77 7.50 -2.78 5.15
CA LEU A 77 8.83 -2.27 4.82
C LEU A 77 9.81 -2.48 5.98
N GLN A 78 9.38 -2.22 7.21
CA GLN A 78 10.22 -2.39 8.41
C GLN A 78 10.52 -3.86 8.72
N ARG A 79 9.59 -4.77 8.44
CA ARG A 79 9.75 -6.21 8.73
C ARG A 79 10.49 -6.97 7.63
N TYR A 80 10.19 -6.68 6.37
CA TYR A 80 10.66 -7.45 5.22
C TYR A 80 11.60 -6.68 4.31
N GLY A 81 11.66 -5.37 4.44
CA GLY A 81 12.43 -4.53 3.55
C GLY A 81 11.64 -4.05 2.34
N ALA A 82 12.39 -3.49 1.38
CA ALA A 82 11.86 -2.99 0.12
C ALA A 82 12.67 -3.53 -1.07
N MET A 83 12.10 -3.41 -2.25
CA MET A 83 12.78 -3.75 -3.49
C MET A 83 12.46 -2.71 -4.57
N PRO A 84 13.45 -2.29 -5.38
CA PRO A 84 13.20 -1.45 -6.55
C PRO A 84 12.27 -2.16 -7.53
N TYR A 85 11.42 -1.40 -8.22
CA TYR A 85 10.51 -1.93 -9.23
C TYR A 85 11.23 -2.76 -10.29
N ASP A 86 12.34 -2.26 -10.83
CA ASP A 86 13.10 -2.95 -11.89
C ASP A 86 13.81 -4.23 -11.42
N SER A 87 13.94 -4.43 -10.10
CA SER A 87 14.54 -5.63 -9.52
C SER A 87 13.53 -6.75 -9.28
N TYR A 88 12.26 -6.41 -9.08
CA TYR A 88 11.21 -7.38 -8.83
C TYR A 88 9.84 -6.87 -9.30
N PHE A 89 9.43 -7.31 -10.46
CA PHE A 89 8.09 -7.08 -11.02
C PHE A 89 7.70 -8.25 -11.91
N SER A 90 6.42 -8.52 -12.03
CA SER A 90 5.92 -9.50 -12.99
C SER A 90 5.89 -8.90 -14.38
N ARG A 91 6.41 -9.65 -15.36
CA ARG A 91 6.37 -9.27 -16.78
C ARG A 91 4.97 -9.34 -17.37
N GLU A 92 4.14 -10.24 -16.83
CA GLU A 92 2.74 -10.41 -17.23
C GLU A 92 1.82 -9.87 -16.12
N PRO A 93 0.67 -9.31 -16.46
CA PRO A 93 -0.30 -8.84 -15.48
C PRO A 93 -0.75 -9.95 -14.53
N ILE A 94 -0.55 -9.75 -13.23
CA ILE A 94 -0.94 -10.72 -12.20
C ILE A 94 -2.41 -10.55 -11.85
N ASN A 95 -3.16 -11.63 -11.90
CA ASN A 95 -4.47 -11.67 -11.27
C ASN A 95 -4.34 -12.07 -9.80
N TYR A 96 -4.12 -11.06 -8.94
CA TYR A 96 -3.93 -11.26 -7.52
C TYR A 96 -5.13 -11.94 -6.84
N ASN A 97 -6.36 -11.75 -7.32
CA ASN A 97 -7.53 -12.45 -6.80
C ASN A 97 -7.51 -13.95 -7.10
N VAL A 98 -6.92 -14.35 -8.21
CA VAL A 98 -6.69 -15.77 -8.52
C VAL A 98 -5.53 -16.30 -7.70
N LEU A 99 -4.45 -15.53 -7.58
CA LEU A 99 -3.27 -15.92 -6.81
C LEU A 99 -3.61 -16.15 -5.33
N SER A 100 -4.35 -15.24 -4.70
CA SER A 100 -4.76 -15.41 -3.29
C SER A 100 -5.54 -16.71 -3.06
N ARG A 101 -6.46 -17.07 -3.96
CA ARG A 101 -7.19 -18.33 -3.90
C ARG A 101 -6.30 -19.56 -4.11
N LYS A 102 -5.26 -19.46 -4.96
CA LYS A 102 -4.27 -20.55 -5.12
C LYS A 102 -3.48 -20.75 -3.83
N ILE A 103 -3.04 -19.64 -3.21
CA ILE A 103 -2.31 -19.69 -1.92
C ILE A 103 -3.20 -20.29 -0.84
N GLU A 104 -4.46 -19.88 -0.75
CA GLU A 104 -5.42 -20.44 0.20
C GLU A 104 -5.55 -21.97 0.06
N LYS A 105 -5.78 -22.46 -1.17
CA LYS A 105 -5.83 -23.89 -1.46
C LYS A 105 -4.53 -24.63 -1.15
N THR A 106 -3.39 -23.99 -1.37
CA THR A 106 -2.08 -24.55 -1.02
C THR A 106 -1.97 -24.75 0.48
N VAL A 107 -2.37 -23.75 1.28
CA VAL A 107 -2.37 -23.88 2.75
C VAL A 107 -3.34 -24.97 3.21
N ASP A 108 -4.54 -25.06 2.64
CA ASP A 108 -5.53 -26.09 2.97
C ASP A 108 -5.00 -27.48 2.64
N MET A 109 -4.30 -27.66 1.52
CA MET A 109 -3.62 -28.90 1.17
C MET A 109 -2.52 -29.23 2.19
N CYS A 110 -1.71 -28.25 2.61
CA CYS A 110 -0.68 -28.45 3.63
C CYS A 110 -1.29 -28.94 4.98
N LEU A 111 -2.41 -28.33 5.39
CA LEU A 111 -3.14 -28.76 6.60
C LEU A 111 -3.68 -30.18 6.49
N ALA A 112 -4.29 -30.52 5.34
CA ALA A 112 -4.84 -31.85 5.09
C ALA A 112 -3.75 -32.94 5.12
N HIS A 113 -2.56 -32.65 4.60
CA HIS A 113 -1.42 -33.57 4.59
C HIS A 113 -0.55 -33.49 5.87
N ARG A 114 -0.95 -32.65 6.85
CA ARG A 114 -0.22 -32.46 8.12
C ARG A 114 1.24 -32.04 7.92
N TYR A 115 1.49 -31.18 6.93
CA TYR A 115 2.81 -30.58 6.75
C TYR A 115 3.14 -29.68 7.95
N ASP A 116 4.42 -29.55 8.26
CA ASP A 116 4.88 -28.53 9.20
C ASP A 116 4.88 -27.13 8.55
N SER A 117 5.13 -26.11 9.35
CA SER A 117 5.10 -24.72 8.91
C SER A 117 6.17 -24.38 7.88
N VAL A 118 7.35 -25.02 7.98
CA VAL A 118 8.48 -24.78 7.05
C VAL A 118 8.09 -25.31 5.67
N ARG A 119 7.64 -26.55 5.61
CA ARG A 119 7.20 -27.15 4.35
C ARG A 119 6.00 -26.43 3.73
N CYS A 120 5.05 -26.01 4.56
CA CYS A 120 3.91 -25.22 4.06
C CYS A 120 4.37 -23.89 3.46
N LEU A 121 5.31 -23.19 4.12
CA LEU A 121 5.88 -21.95 3.60
C LEU A 121 6.62 -22.17 2.27
N ASP A 122 7.35 -23.27 2.14
CA ASP A 122 8.03 -23.62 0.88
C ASP A 122 7.03 -23.85 -0.26
N GLU A 123 5.92 -24.53 -0.01
CA GLU A 123 4.84 -24.72 -0.99
C GLU A 123 4.17 -23.39 -1.39
N VAL A 124 3.93 -22.50 -0.41
CA VAL A 124 3.42 -21.16 -0.65
C VAL A 124 4.39 -20.35 -1.50
N ARG A 125 5.68 -20.35 -1.16
CA ARG A 125 6.74 -19.67 -1.91
C ARG A 125 6.90 -20.22 -3.31
N TYR A 126 6.73 -21.52 -3.50
CA TYR A 126 6.71 -22.12 -4.82
C TYR A 126 5.59 -21.52 -5.68
N GLN A 127 4.35 -21.42 -5.15
CA GLN A 127 3.24 -20.81 -5.87
C GLN A 127 3.50 -19.32 -6.18
N LEU A 128 4.10 -18.57 -5.26
CA LEU A 128 4.44 -17.17 -5.47
C LEU A 128 5.53 -17.01 -6.55
N ASN A 129 6.55 -17.88 -6.55
CA ASN A 129 7.59 -17.88 -7.57
C ASN A 129 7.04 -18.14 -8.97
N GLU A 130 6.11 -19.10 -9.10
CA GLU A 130 5.50 -19.45 -10.38
C GLU A 130 4.58 -18.33 -10.94
N ASN A 131 4.00 -17.49 -10.07
CA ASN A 131 3.02 -16.48 -10.51
C ASN A 131 3.59 -15.05 -10.51
N ILE A 132 4.57 -14.71 -9.67
CA ILE A 132 5.19 -13.38 -9.60
C ILE A 132 6.61 -13.42 -10.15
N GLY A 133 7.38 -14.48 -9.80
CA GLY A 133 8.77 -14.65 -10.12
C GLY A 133 9.64 -14.92 -8.91
N TYR A 134 10.87 -15.38 -9.16
CA TYR A 134 11.84 -15.63 -8.11
C TYR A 134 12.31 -14.34 -7.48
N MET A 135 12.24 -14.28 -6.16
CA MET A 135 12.61 -13.10 -5.39
C MET A 135 14.13 -13.02 -5.18
N PRO A 136 14.79 -11.93 -5.60
CA PRO A 136 16.19 -11.69 -5.28
C PRO A 136 16.40 -11.55 -3.77
N SER A 137 17.54 -12.01 -3.28
CA SER A 137 17.89 -11.88 -1.85
C SER A 137 18.56 -10.56 -1.49
N MET A 138 18.93 -9.76 -2.49
CA MET A 138 19.66 -8.51 -2.33
C MET A 138 19.23 -7.50 -3.40
N VAL A 139 19.40 -6.23 -3.07
CA VAL A 139 19.24 -5.09 -4.00
C VAL A 139 20.63 -4.66 -4.51
N PHE A 140 20.74 -4.41 -5.81
CA PHE A 140 21.91 -3.78 -6.41
C PHE A 140 21.54 -2.42 -6.97
N MET A 141 22.15 -1.36 -6.44
CA MET A 141 21.83 0.01 -6.81
C MET A 141 23.09 0.87 -6.74
N TYR A 142 23.32 1.70 -7.75
CA TYR A 142 24.49 2.58 -7.84
C TYR A 142 25.85 1.87 -7.65
N GLY A 143 25.94 0.61 -8.11
CA GLY A 143 27.17 -0.21 -7.97
C GLY A 143 27.40 -0.80 -6.58
N MET A 144 26.45 -0.63 -5.67
CA MET A 144 26.49 -1.18 -4.31
C MET A 144 25.45 -2.28 -4.12
N LYS A 145 25.71 -3.14 -3.15
CA LYS A 145 24.83 -4.24 -2.75
C LYS A 145 24.21 -3.92 -1.38
N TYR A 146 22.89 -4.01 -1.29
CA TYR A 146 22.12 -3.75 -0.08
C TYR A 146 21.29 -4.98 0.28
N THR A 147 21.07 -5.19 1.57
CA THR A 147 19.98 -6.04 2.04
C THR A 147 18.63 -5.33 1.76
N LEU A 148 17.55 -6.10 1.75
CA LEU A 148 16.20 -5.54 1.53
C LEU A 148 15.82 -4.53 2.63
N LEU A 149 16.26 -4.78 3.88
CA LEU A 149 16.03 -3.87 5.00
C LEU A 149 16.86 -2.59 4.90
N GLU A 150 18.14 -2.67 4.54
CA GLU A 150 18.97 -1.47 4.32
C GLU A 150 18.38 -0.58 3.23
N PHE A 151 17.88 -1.19 2.15
CA PHE A 151 17.21 -0.43 1.09
C PHE A 151 15.90 0.18 1.59
N ALA A 152 15.06 -0.55 2.35
CA ALA A 152 13.84 0.01 2.92
C ALA A 152 14.11 1.21 3.83
N HIS A 153 15.11 1.09 4.73
CA HIS A 153 15.48 2.18 5.65
C HIS A 153 16.07 3.40 4.92
N SER A 154 16.60 3.23 3.71
CA SER A 154 17.05 4.37 2.89
C SER A 154 15.91 5.12 2.21
N VAL A 155 14.72 4.54 2.11
CA VAL A 155 13.57 5.13 1.41
C VAL A 155 12.40 5.48 2.32
N CYS A 156 12.28 4.87 3.51
CA CYS A 156 11.18 5.15 4.43
C CYS A 156 11.55 4.72 5.86
N LEU A 157 11.56 5.68 6.79
CA LEU A 157 11.65 5.42 8.22
C LEU A 157 10.23 5.36 8.82
N PRO A 158 10.03 4.62 9.94
CA PRO A 158 8.70 4.40 10.50
C PRO A 158 8.04 5.67 11.06
N ASP A 159 8.82 6.67 11.43
CA ASP A 159 8.38 7.93 12.05
C ASP A 159 8.25 9.11 11.07
N GLU A 160 8.44 8.87 9.76
CA GLU A 160 8.28 9.90 8.73
C GLU A 160 6.82 10.21 8.41
N TYR A 161 5.89 9.34 8.78
CA TYR A 161 4.47 9.47 8.48
C TYR A 161 3.61 9.44 9.74
N GLU A 162 2.68 10.39 9.84
CA GLU A 162 1.66 10.45 10.89
C GLU A 162 0.30 9.99 10.31
N SER A 163 -0.38 9.08 11.00
CA SER A 163 -1.72 8.65 10.64
C SER A 163 -2.78 9.49 11.34
N LEU A 164 -3.62 10.14 10.55
CA LEU A 164 -4.76 10.94 11.02
C LEU A 164 -6.07 10.32 10.53
N THR A 165 -7.14 10.52 11.29
CA THR A 165 -8.49 10.10 10.89
C THR A 165 -9.52 11.10 11.38
N SER A 166 -10.74 11.06 10.81
CA SER A 166 -11.86 11.85 11.26
C SER A 166 -13.11 10.96 11.33
N LEU A 167 -13.27 10.30 12.48
CA LEU A 167 -14.41 9.42 12.76
C LEU A 167 -15.30 10.04 13.81
N GLU A 168 -16.55 10.39 13.45
CA GLU A 168 -17.51 11.05 14.34
C GLU A 168 -17.87 10.22 15.57
N ALA A 169 -17.89 8.87 15.43
CA ALA A 169 -18.22 7.96 16.52
C ALA A 169 -17.11 7.81 17.56
N GLU A 170 -15.91 8.33 17.29
CA GLU A 170 -14.72 8.14 18.12
C GLU A 170 -14.29 9.44 18.82
N PRO A 171 -13.63 9.34 19.99
CA PRO A 171 -13.19 10.52 20.74
C PRO A 171 -12.23 11.41 19.94
N VAL A 172 -12.55 12.70 19.85
CA VAL A 172 -11.71 13.70 19.17
C VAL A 172 -10.44 14.01 19.98
N ASN A 173 -9.33 14.27 19.28
CA ASN A 173 -7.98 14.52 19.82
C ASN A 173 -7.43 13.35 20.66
N LYS A 174 -7.82 12.13 20.29
CA LYS A 174 -7.28 10.90 20.87
C LYS A 174 -6.68 10.01 19.80
N VAL A 175 -5.62 9.30 20.16
CA VAL A 175 -5.12 8.20 19.35
C VAL A 175 -6.07 7.02 19.56
N ILE A 176 -6.61 6.52 18.47
CA ILE A 176 -7.55 5.40 18.45
C ILE A 176 -7.00 4.29 17.56
N ARG A 177 -7.38 3.05 17.86
CA ARG A 177 -7.22 1.95 16.92
C ARG A 177 -8.29 2.10 15.84
N LEU A 178 -7.86 2.04 14.57
CA LEU A 178 -8.81 2.18 13.46
C LEU A 178 -9.77 0.98 13.43
N PRO A 179 -11.11 1.19 13.48
CA PRO A 179 -12.10 0.14 13.69
C PRO A 179 -12.49 -0.60 12.40
N PHE A 180 -11.58 -0.67 11.42
CA PHE A 180 -11.85 -1.29 10.13
C PHE A 180 -11.45 -2.77 10.11
N ALA A 181 -12.22 -3.60 9.41
CA ALA A 181 -11.97 -5.04 9.29
C ALA A 181 -10.63 -5.35 8.61
N ASP A 182 -10.19 -4.46 7.70
CA ASP A 182 -8.95 -4.59 6.95
C ASP A 182 -7.71 -4.12 7.74
N ASN A 183 -7.90 -3.67 9.00
CA ASN A 183 -6.82 -3.30 9.91
C ASN A 183 -6.19 -4.56 10.54
N HIS A 184 -5.33 -5.24 9.77
CA HIS A 184 -4.69 -6.50 10.19
C HIS A 184 -3.53 -6.32 11.18
N TYR A 185 -3.01 -5.08 11.34
CA TYR A 185 -1.81 -4.78 12.14
C TYR A 185 -2.09 -3.86 13.33
N ASP A 186 -3.35 -3.69 13.71
CA ASP A 186 -3.76 -2.82 14.81
C ASP A 186 -3.32 -1.35 14.64
N ILE A 187 -3.31 -0.89 13.40
CA ILE A 187 -2.96 0.50 13.06
C ILE A 187 -3.80 1.47 13.89
N THR A 188 -3.12 2.46 14.44
CA THR A 188 -3.73 3.55 15.19
C THR A 188 -3.59 4.87 14.43
N ALA A 189 -4.50 5.80 14.69
CA ALA A 189 -4.46 7.15 14.13
C ALA A 189 -4.94 8.18 15.16
N LEU A 190 -4.46 9.40 15.06
CA LEU A 190 -5.00 10.52 15.82
C LEU A 190 -6.34 10.95 15.20
N ASN A 191 -7.42 10.81 15.96
CA ASN A 191 -8.76 11.24 15.52
C ASN A 191 -8.92 12.74 15.72
N ILE A 192 -9.16 13.49 14.64
CA ILE A 192 -9.31 14.95 14.65
C ILE A 192 -10.59 15.36 13.89
N PRO A 193 -11.13 16.59 14.12
CA PRO A 193 -12.26 17.08 13.35
C PRO A 193 -11.94 17.13 11.84
N ALA A 194 -12.94 16.87 10.97
CA ALA A 194 -12.79 16.87 9.52
C ALA A 194 -12.19 18.18 8.98
N ASP A 195 -12.67 19.34 9.44
CA ASP A 195 -12.10 20.64 9.07
C ASP A 195 -10.59 20.74 9.39
N SER A 196 -10.16 20.12 10.49
CA SER A 196 -8.75 20.12 10.90
C SER A 196 -7.95 19.16 10.03
N LEU A 197 -8.52 18.02 9.66
CA LEU A 197 -7.92 17.06 8.73
C LEU A 197 -7.68 17.72 7.37
N ILE A 198 -8.70 18.33 6.79
CA ILE A 198 -8.61 19.07 5.51
C ILE A 198 -7.50 20.13 5.57
N LYS A 199 -7.46 20.95 6.62
CA LYS A 199 -6.44 22.00 6.80
C LYS A 199 -5.02 21.41 6.90
N ARG A 200 -4.85 20.27 7.57
CA ARG A 200 -3.55 19.57 7.63
C ARG A 200 -3.14 19.02 6.27
N MET A 201 -4.06 18.40 5.52
CA MET A 201 -3.80 17.96 4.15
C MET A 201 -3.35 19.13 3.26
N GLU A 202 -4.10 20.24 3.29
CA GLU A 202 -3.74 21.45 2.55
C GLU A 202 -2.37 22.01 2.94
N HIS A 203 -2.07 22.03 4.24
CA HIS A 203 -0.77 22.49 4.74
C HIS A 203 0.38 21.63 4.22
N SER A 204 0.25 20.30 4.30
CA SER A 204 1.22 19.35 3.78
C SER A 204 1.50 19.59 2.30
N LEU A 205 0.45 19.66 1.49
CA LEU A 205 0.56 19.91 0.04
C LEU A 205 1.22 21.24 -0.29
N ARG A 206 0.91 22.33 0.46
CA ARG A 206 1.57 23.64 0.29
C ARG A 206 3.05 23.62 0.66
N LYS A 207 3.45 22.71 1.56
CA LYS A 207 4.86 22.49 1.95
C LYS A 207 5.62 21.59 0.97
N GLY A 208 4.94 21.00 0.01
CA GLY A 208 5.55 20.14 -1.00
C GLY A 208 5.47 18.65 -0.69
N HIS A 209 4.75 18.26 0.36
CA HIS A 209 4.60 16.86 0.78
C HIS A 209 3.30 16.26 0.24
N PRO A 210 3.34 15.10 -0.43
CA PRO A 210 2.15 14.37 -0.82
C PRO A 210 1.42 13.83 0.42
N VAL A 211 0.11 13.60 0.28
CA VAL A 211 -0.72 13.08 1.36
C VAL A 211 -1.38 11.78 0.90
N LEU A 212 -1.17 10.69 1.61
CA LEU A 212 -1.97 9.52 1.41
C LEU A 212 -3.38 9.79 1.94
N TRP A 213 -4.38 9.55 1.10
CA TRP A 213 -5.78 9.57 1.50
C TRP A 213 -6.42 8.22 1.22
N GLU A 214 -7.11 7.71 2.22
CA GLU A 214 -7.87 6.47 2.13
C GLU A 214 -9.34 6.80 2.38
N GLY A 215 -10.19 6.59 1.38
CA GLY A 215 -11.58 6.99 1.38
C GLY A 215 -12.43 6.13 2.29
N GLY A 216 -13.56 6.71 2.68
CA GLY A 216 -14.51 6.12 3.61
C GLY A 216 -15.15 4.81 3.11
N PRO A 217 -16.05 4.22 3.92
CA PRO A 217 -16.55 2.85 3.74
C PRO A 217 -17.29 2.60 2.42
N GLU A 218 -17.75 3.62 1.74
CA GLU A 218 -18.44 3.48 0.45
C GLU A 218 -17.49 3.31 -0.74
N ASP A 219 -16.33 3.98 -0.71
CA ASP A 219 -15.37 3.93 -1.83
C ASP A 219 -14.22 2.95 -1.61
N ASN A 220 -13.86 2.68 -0.35
CA ASN A 220 -12.80 1.73 0.04
C ASN A 220 -11.59 1.78 -0.91
N HIS A 221 -11.09 2.99 -1.19
CA HIS A 221 -10.04 3.26 -2.15
C HIS A 221 -8.96 4.15 -1.55
N ALA A 222 -7.71 3.84 -1.82
CA ALA A 222 -6.56 4.60 -1.39
C ALA A 222 -5.86 5.26 -2.59
N VAL A 223 -5.49 6.55 -2.44
CA VAL A 223 -4.80 7.34 -3.45
C VAL A 223 -3.77 8.26 -2.83
N ALA A 224 -2.81 8.72 -3.63
CA ALA A 224 -1.84 9.71 -3.19
C ALA A 224 -2.25 11.12 -3.67
N VAL A 225 -2.64 11.98 -2.75
CA VAL A 225 -3.03 13.36 -3.02
C VAL A 225 -1.78 14.21 -3.29
N ILE A 226 -1.78 14.94 -4.39
CA ILE A 226 -0.62 15.66 -4.95
C ILE A 226 -0.87 17.14 -5.19
N GLY A 227 -2.08 17.60 -4.95
CA GLY A 227 -2.40 19.01 -5.21
C GLY A 227 -3.84 19.36 -4.91
N MET A 228 -4.15 20.61 -5.18
CA MET A 228 -5.46 21.20 -5.00
C MET A 228 -5.80 22.06 -6.23
N GLY A 229 -7.08 22.23 -6.47
CA GLY A 229 -7.61 23.12 -7.53
C GLY A 229 -9.07 23.45 -7.30
N SER A 230 -9.58 24.33 -8.14
CA SER A 230 -11.02 24.65 -8.20
C SER A 230 -11.48 24.62 -9.65
N ASP A 231 -12.74 24.31 -9.88
CA ASP A 231 -13.37 24.43 -11.16
C ASP A 231 -13.92 25.85 -11.41
N ASN A 232 -14.53 26.05 -12.58
CA ASN A 232 -15.11 27.34 -12.99
C ASN A 232 -16.33 27.76 -12.16
N THR A 233 -16.89 26.86 -11.35
CA THR A 233 -18.01 27.12 -10.43
C THR A 233 -17.54 27.49 -9.03
N GLY A 234 -16.22 27.41 -8.77
CA GLY A 234 -15.61 27.63 -7.47
C GLY A 234 -15.62 26.40 -6.55
N THR A 235 -16.03 25.22 -7.05
CA THR A 235 -15.94 23.98 -6.30
C THR A 235 -14.48 23.56 -6.13
N GLU A 236 -14.06 23.31 -4.91
CA GLU A 236 -12.69 22.97 -4.57
C GLU A 236 -12.47 21.44 -4.57
N TYR A 237 -11.30 21.05 -5.06
CA TYR A 237 -10.89 19.64 -5.20
C TYR A 237 -9.48 19.41 -4.64
N PHE A 238 -9.28 18.22 -4.08
CA PHE A 238 -7.97 17.59 -4.04
C PHE A 238 -7.72 16.85 -5.34
N ILE A 239 -6.48 16.91 -5.83
CA ILE A 239 -6.02 16.20 -7.02
C ILE A 239 -5.13 15.06 -6.54
N ALA A 240 -5.48 13.84 -6.92
CA ALA A 240 -4.78 12.64 -6.47
C ALA A 240 -4.24 11.84 -7.65
N LYS A 241 -3.08 11.22 -7.45
CA LYS A 241 -2.54 10.17 -8.31
C LYS A 241 -3.26 8.87 -7.98
N ASN A 242 -3.91 8.29 -9.01
CA ASN A 242 -4.62 7.04 -8.91
C ASN A 242 -3.77 5.88 -9.47
N SER A 243 -4.19 4.64 -9.21
CA SER A 243 -3.55 3.40 -9.63
C SER A 243 -4.37 2.60 -10.65
N TRP A 244 -5.07 3.28 -11.57
CA TRP A 244 -5.90 2.66 -12.62
C TRP A 244 -5.36 2.89 -14.04
N GLY A 245 -4.03 2.95 -14.16
CA GLY A 245 -3.37 3.19 -15.44
C GLY A 245 -3.60 4.59 -16.00
N LYS A 246 -3.12 4.82 -17.22
CA LYS A 246 -3.21 6.11 -17.93
C LYS A 246 -4.33 6.16 -18.98
N ASP A 247 -4.89 5.02 -19.33
CA ASP A 247 -5.85 4.89 -20.44
C ASP A 247 -7.28 5.26 -20.02
N ASN A 248 -7.40 6.41 -19.36
CA ASN A 248 -8.67 6.99 -18.93
C ASN A 248 -8.68 8.51 -19.18
N PRO A 249 -9.86 9.16 -19.22
CA PRO A 249 -9.97 10.60 -19.54
C PRO A 249 -9.14 11.53 -18.66
N THR A 250 -8.89 11.15 -17.41
CA THR A 250 -8.12 11.91 -16.43
C THR A 250 -6.63 11.55 -16.43
N LYS A 251 -6.19 10.64 -17.32
CA LYS A 251 -4.80 10.18 -17.46
C LYS A 251 -4.19 9.68 -16.12
N GLY A 252 -5.02 8.97 -15.34
CA GLY A 252 -4.60 8.40 -14.06
C GLY A 252 -4.69 9.35 -12.86
N LEU A 253 -5.33 10.50 -13.01
CA LEU A 253 -5.65 11.39 -11.89
C LEU A 253 -7.08 11.16 -11.40
N LEU A 254 -7.32 11.47 -10.13
CA LEU A 254 -8.63 11.51 -9.50
C LEU A 254 -8.85 12.89 -8.88
N TYR A 255 -10.05 13.44 -9.04
CA TYR A 255 -10.45 14.72 -8.47
C TYR A 255 -11.47 14.47 -7.37
N ILE A 256 -11.08 14.72 -6.12
CA ILE A 256 -11.89 14.47 -4.93
C ILE A 256 -12.39 15.82 -4.42
N ARG A 257 -13.70 16.01 -4.36
CA ARG A 257 -14.26 17.23 -3.78
C ARG A 257 -13.83 17.35 -2.32
N LYS A 258 -13.45 18.55 -1.88
CA LYS A 258 -12.98 18.77 -0.50
C LYS A 258 -14.07 18.54 0.55
N ASP A 259 -15.34 18.79 0.20
CA ASP A 259 -16.48 18.54 1.07
C ASP A 259 -16.87 17.06 1.20
N TYR A 260 -16.19 16.19 0.46
CA TYR A 260 -16.32 14.73 0.55
C TYR A 260 -15.31 14.10 1.52
N VAL A 261 -14.19 14.76 1.81
CA VAL A 261 -13.12 14.31 2.71
C VAL A 261 -13.52 14.51 4.16
#